data_6e6dc24a284b2f4eaffc1ebaaec76f39
#
_entry.id   6e6dc24a284b2f4eaffc1ebaaec76f39
#
_cell.length_a   1.000
_cell.length_b   1.000
_cell.length_c   1.000
_cell.angle_alpha   90.00
_cell.angle_beta   90.00
_cell.angle_gamma   90.00
#
_symmetry.space_group_name_H-M   'P 1'
#
loop_
_entity.id
_entity.type
_entity.pdbx_description
1 polymer ?
#
loop_
_entity_poly.entity_id
_entity_poly.type
_entity_poly.pdbx_seq_one_letter_code
_entity_poly.pdbx_strand_id
1 'polypeptide(L)'
;QMCIRDRPKTLRVQFVPAPDTARRIRAWIDERYPDLPGSGSQQKPNLAPENEDGVAAWPDLPHAFTQAAISIVGAQIHPEVLTGELWNKLAPYLRMTFAVEQQLPPNRKNQHGRRHARGPVKTLGTGKSLVELQREFAEQAKASARHMVEKQARNAGDQGKIVEKANLLNKAGATTEARATMLWQGALDTLRLPGERISSRWLGTEALMLASAPYKSTKELTEDLQLAAVKRLLPNVDQLPDDEALANAVLDVREVYEDTVYAVAHDVIAILKRYAEVDKAVSGKADLPLLSVLQSIREHIATLVFPGFIGKTPPDALPSIERYLHADLLRLAKAKNDKNRDVRWAWEADEAKQLADNTMAKAQREPAGPRHETLMKQAETLRWMLEEFYVSLWAQELGTPKPISLQRIKKAIA
;
A
#
# COMPACT_ATOMS: atom_id res chain seq x y z
N GLN A 1 19.99 20.41 -36.68
CA GLN A 1 19.92 21.81 -37.13
C GLN A 1 19.98 22.80 -35.97
N MET A 2 19.23 22.58 -34.87
CA MET A 2 19.26 23.49 -33.72
C MET A 2 20.63 23.60 -33.10
N CYS A 3 21.34 22.49 -32.92
CA CYS A 3 22.73 22.48 -32.40
C CYS A 3 23.72 23.25 -33.27
N ILE A 4 23.44 23.45 -34.54
CA ILE A 4 24.26 24.25 -35.48
C ILE A 4 23.84 25.73 -35.46
N ARG A 5 22.53 25.99 -35.49
CA ARG A 5 21.95 27.33 -35.64
C ARG A 5 22.27 28.27 -34.48
N ASP A 6 22.35 27.71 -33.27
CA ASP A 6 22.52 28.49 -32.03
C ASP A 6 24.01 28.71 -31.65
N ARG A 7 24.96 28.41 -32.57
CA ARG A 7 26.38 28.59 -32.37
C ARG A 7 26.86 29.98 -32.79
N PRO A 8 27.99 30.43 -32.24
CA PRO A 8 28.69 31.62 -32.74
C PRO A 8 28.90 31.57 -34.24
N LYS A 9 28.89 32.74 -34.90
CA LYS A 9 28.98 32.85 -36.38
C LYS A 9 30.18 32.10 -36.94
N THR A 10 31.31 32.15 -36.27
CA THR A 10 32.55 31.44 -36.63
C THR A 10 32.43 29.92 -36.70
N LEU A 11 31.62 29.34 -35.84
CA LEU A 11 31.33 27.91 -35.87
C LEU A 11 30.21 27.58 -36.89
N ARG A 12 29.19 28.42 -37.02
CA ARG A 12 28.08 28.17 -37.94
C ARG A 12 28.50 28.10 -39.42
N VAL A 13 29.48 28.88 -39.79
CA VAL A 13 30.04 28.91 -41.18
C VAL A 13 30.62 27.55 -41.56
N GLN A 14 31.17 26.80 -40.64
CA GLN A 14 31.72 25.46 -40.89
C GLN A 14 30.65 24.39 -41.21
N PHE A 15 29.42 24.68 -40.90
CA PHE A 15 28.28 23.75 -41.10
C PHE A 15 27.36 24.17 -42.25
N VAL A 16 27.86 24.91 -43.24
CA VAL A 16 27.05 25.37 -44.38
C VAL A 16 27.17 24.37 -45.54
N PRO A 17 26.05 23.97 -46.19
CA PRO A 17 24.65 24.27 -45.82
C PRO A 17 24.14 23.48 -44.60
N ALA A 18 23.59 24.18 -43.61
CA ALA A 18 23.23 23.61 -42.32
C ALA A 18 22.25 22.44 -42.39
N PRO A 19 21.21 22.42 -43.25
CA PRO A 19 20.30 21.29 -43.36
C PRO A 19 20.97 20.01 -43.86
N ASP A 20 21.89 20.10 -44.80
CA ASP A 20 22.57 18.92 -45.34
C ASP A 20 23.61 18.38 -44.38
N THR A 21 24.38 19.28 -43.77
CA THR A 21 25.35 18.93 -42.74
C THR A 21 24.66 18.25 -41.55
N ALA A 22 23.52 18.77 -41.12
CA ALA A 22 22.74 18.16 -40.03
C ALA A 22 22.24 16.76 -40.39
N ARG A 23 21.82 16.53 -41.63
CA ARG A 23 21.39 15.18 -42.11
C ARG A 23 22.57 14.21 -42.15
N ARG A 24 23.73 14.67 -42.61
CA ARG A 24 24.97 13.86 -42.65
C ARG A 24 25.45 13.49 -41.24
N ILE A 25 25.44 14.44 -40.32
CA ILE A 25 25.77 14.21 -38.91
C ILE A 25 24.80 13.20 -38.28
N ARG A 26 23.51 13.36 -38.56
CA ARG A 26 22.50 12.45 -38.09
C ARG A 26 22.70 11.03 -38.59
N ALA A 27 22.89 10.88 -39.90
CA ALA A 27 23.14 9.58 -40.53
C ALA A 27 24.40 8.91 -39.96
N TRP A 28 25.45 9.66 -39.74
CA TRP A 28 26.70 9.17 -39.18
C TRP A 28 26.53 8.68 -37.72
N ILE A 29 25.69 9.39 -36.91
CA ILE A 29 25.36 9.00 -35.53
C ILE A 29 24.48 7.75 -35.54
N ASP A 30 23.46 7.72 -36.37
CA ASP A 30 22.52 6.60 -36.45
C ASP A 30 23.21 5.30 -36.94
N GLU A 31 24.21 5.41 -37.80
CA GLU A 31 25.03 4.29 -38.28
C GLU A 31 25.95 3.74 -37.19
N ARG A 32 26.55 4.60 -36.39
CA ARG A 32 27.58 4.24 -35.42
C ARG A 32 27.04 3.96 -34.04
N TYR A 33 25.94 4.59 -33.72
CA TYR A 33 25.23 4.46 -32.41
C TYR A 33 23.72 4.26 -32.60
N PRO A 34 23.31 3.10 -33.17
CA PRO A 34 21.88 2.87 -33.53
C PRO A 34 20.96 2.91 -32.32
N ASP A 35 21.46 2.61 -31.14
CA ASP A 35 20.70 2.52 -29.90
C ASP A 35 20.76 3.80 -29.03
N LEU A 36 21.40 4.86 -29.53
CA LEU A 36 21.46 6.12 -28.80
C LEU A 36 20.06 6.74 -28.66
N PRO A 37 19.62 7.15 -27.47
CA PRO A 37 18.31 7.77 -27.27
C PRO A 37 18.12 8.98 -28.20
N GLY A 38 17.15 8.91 -29.11
CA GLY A 38 16.90 9.95 -30.13
C GLY A 38 17.42 9.60 -31.53
N SER A 39 18.09 8.46 -31.74
CA SER A 39 18.24 7.86 -33.04
C SER A 39 16.85 7.43 -33.54
N GLY A 40 16.53 7.65 -34.81
CA GLY A 40 15.18 7.41 -35.35
C GLY A 40 14.77 5.94 -35.53
N SER A 41 15.51 4.98 -34.95
CA SER A 41 15.22 3.57 -35.04
C SER A 41 14.01 3.21 -34.17
N GLN A 42 12.98 2.60 -34.76
CA GLN A 42 11.78 2.09 -34.04
C GLN A 42 12.05 0.80 -33.26
N GLN A 43 13.28 0.34 -33.18
CA GLN A 43 13.66 -0.83 -32.39
C GLN A 43 13.80 -0.44 -30.91
N LYS A 44 13.37 -1.37 -30.02
CA LYS A 44 13.59 -1.22 -28.58
C LYS A 44 15.08 -1.03 -28.34
N PRO A 45 15.48 -0.03 -27.51
CA PRO A 45 16.90 0.14 -27.18
C PRO A 45 17.43 -1.16 -26.55
N ASN A 46 18.38 -1.78 -27.21
CA ASN A 46 19.22 -2.77 -26.52
C ASN A 46 19.96 -2.04 -25.42
N LEU A 47 20.08 -2.66 -24.26
CA LEU A 47 20.91 -2.15 -23.18
C LEU A 47 22.29 -1.87 -23.73
N ALA A 48 22.82 -0.65 -23.49
CA ALA A 48 24.20 -0.30 -23.84
C ALA A 48 25.13 -1.35 -23.22
N PRO A 49 26.17 -1.80 -23.96
CA PRO A 49 27.16 -2.69 -23.38
C PRO A 49 27.79 -1.99 -22.17
N GLU A 50 27.76 -2.65 -21.02
CA GLU A 50 28.38 -2.15 -19.79
C GLU A 50 29.90 -2.38 -19.87
N ASN A 51 30.69 -1.37 -19.49
CA ASN A 51 32.11 -1.53 -19.24
C ASN A 51 32.34 -2.34 -17.97
N GLU A 52 33.55 -2.82 -17.73
CA GLU A 52 33.93 -3.55 -16.52
C GLU A 52 33.56 -2.84 -15.20
N ASP A 53 33.31 -1.51 -15.25
CA ASP A 53 32.88 -0.67 -14.13
C ASP A 53 31.34 -0.48 -14.04
N GLY A 54 30.53 -1.18 -14.86
CA GLY A 54 29.07 -1.07 -14.86
C GLY A 54 28.51 0.25 -15.41
N VAL A 55 29.32 1.03 -16.13
CA VAL A 55 28.91 2.30 -16.75
C VAL A 55 28.54 2.06 -18.22
N ALA A 56 27.43 2.64 -18.67
CA ALA A 56 26.98 2.55 -20.06
C ALA A 56 28.09 2.98 -21.05
N ALA A 57 28.50 2.06 -21.95
CA ALA A 57 29.62 2.25 -22.85
C ALA A 57 29.36 3.21 -24.04
N TRP A 58 28.12 3.70 -24.17
CA TRP A 58 27.75 4.62 -25.25
C TRP A 58 28.08 6.07 -24.87
N PRO A 59 28.75 6.83 -25.77
CA PRO A 59 28.94 8.26 -25.55
C PRO A 59 27.56 8.95 -25.50
N ASP A 60 27.44 9.98 -24.66
CA ASP A 60 26.24 10.82 -24.67
C ASP A 60 26.10 11.54 -26.03
N LEU A 61 24.89 12.06 -26.31
CA LEU A 61 24.59 12.75 -27.56
C LEU A 61 25.55 13.93 -27.87
N PRO A 62 25.98 14.76 -26.90
CA PRO A 62 27.00 15.76 -27.10
C PRO A 62 28.35 15.22 -27.62
N HIS A 63 28.84 14.14 -27.05
CA HIS A 63 30.07 13.49 -27.50
C HIS A 63 29.92 12.86 -28.88
N ALA A 64 28.83 12.14 -29.13
CA ALA A 64 28.57 11.58 -30.45
C ALA A 64 28.44 12.66 -31.54
N PHE A 65 27.79 13.80 -31.22
CA PHE A 65 27.68 14.94 -32.12
C PHE A 65 29.06 15.56 -32.40
N THR A 66 29.88 15.71 -31.37
CA THR A 66 31.24 16.27 -31.52
C THR A 66 32.10 15.38 -32.42
N GLN A 67 32.10 14.08 -32.23
CA GLN A 67 32.81 13.13 -33.09
C GLN A 67 32.33 13.14 -34.53
N ALA A 68 30.99 13.19 -34.72
CA ALA A 68 30.41 13.31 -36.06
C ALA A 68 30.81 14.64 -36.74
N ALA A 69 30.79 15.75 -36.00
CA ALA A 69 31.20 17.07 -36.53
C ALA A 69 32.66 17.10 -36.94
N ILE A 70 33.56 16.53 -36.15
CA ILE A 70 34.97 16.38 -36.49
C ILE A 70 35.13 15.53 -37.77
N SER A 71 34.45 14.39 -37.83
CA SER A 71 34.58 13.44 -38.93
C SER A 71 34.01 13.98 -40.27
N ILE A 72 32.91 14.73 -40.23
CA ILE A 72 32.19 15.15 -41.46
C ILE A 72 32.61 16.53 -41.95
N VAL A 73 32.94 17.44 -41.03
CA VAL A 73 33.16 18.87 -41.34
C VAL A 73 34.55 19.34 -40.92
N GLY A 74 35.29 18.53 -40.16
CA GLY A 74 36.59 18.94 -39.62
C GLY A 74 36.49 19.98 -38.50
N ALA A 75 35.29 20.20 -37.97
CA ALA A 75 35.03 21.22 -36.95
C ALA A 75 35.45 20.72 -35.58
N GLN A 76 36.42 21.39 -34.94
CA GLN A 76 36.80 21.13 -33.55
C GLN A 76 35.80 21.81 -32.61
N ILE A 77 34.89 21.02 -32.03
CA ILE A 77 33.90 21.49 -31.07
C ILE A 77 34.11 20.69 -29.79
N HIS A 78 34.32 21.35 -28.68
CA HIS A 78 34.34 20.67 -27.37
C HIS A 78 32.93 20.26 -26.93
N PRO A 79 32.73 19.04 -26.37
CA PRO A 79 31.40 18.59 -25.87
C PRO A 79 30.77 19.57 -24.88
N GLU A 80 31.58 20.21 -24.05
CA GLU A 80 31.15 21.20 -23.05
C GLU A 80 30.45 22.41 -23.67
N VAL A 81 30.76 22.74 -24.94
CA VAL A 81 30.07 23.81 -25.68
C VAL A 81 28.65 23.46 -26.04
N LEU A 82 28.28 22.17 -25.97
CA LEU A 82 26.94 21.65 -26.23
C LEU A 82 26.07 21.52 -24.97
N THR A 83 26.65 21.68 -23.79
CA THR A 83 26.01 21.59 -22.48
C THR A 83 25.94 22.94 -21.77
N GLY A 84 25.07 23.12 -20.81
CA GLY A 84 25.04 24.27 -19.91
C GLY A 84 24.27 25.51 -20.40
N GLU A 85 24.82 26.70 -20.26
CA GLU A 85 24.13 28.00 -20.43
C GLU A 85 23.42 28.22 -21.77
N LEU A 86 23.81 27.49 -22.83
CA LEU A 86 23.17 27.61 -24.14
C LEU A 86 21.73 27.11 -24.18
N TRP A 87 21.36 26.14 -23.36
CA TRP A 87 19.98 25.72 -23.22
C TRP A 87 19.10 26.81 -22.63
N ASN A 88 19.65 27.63 -21.76
CA ASN A 88 18.92 28.75 -21.14
C ASN A 88 18.68 29.93 -22.12
N LYS A 89 19.46 30.02 -23.20
CA LYS A 89 19.32 31.02 -24.26
C LYS A 89 18.33 30.64 -25.35
N LEU A 90 17.88 29.38 -25.38
CA LEU A 90 16.83 28.94 -26.32
C LEU A 90 15.48 29.59 -26.00
N ALA A 91 14.81 30.07 -27.04
CA ALA A 91 13.47 30.58 -26.90
C ALA A 91 12.53 29.49 -26.30
N PRO A 92 11.57 29.84 -25.43
CA PRO A 92 10.75 28.87 -24.72
C PRO A 92 10.02 27.83 -25.62
N TYR A 93 9.63 28.22 -26.83
CA TYR A 93 8.98 27.33 -27.81
C TYR A 93 9.92 26.32 -28.43
N LEU A 94 11.24 26.52 -28.36
CA LEU A 94 12.27 25.59 -28.83
C LEU A 94 12.72 24.60 -27.76
N ARG A 95 12.32 24.80 -26.51
CA ARG A 95 12.63 23.87 -25.41
C ARG A 95 11.61 22.75 -25.39
N MET A 96 12.08 21.54 -25.11
CA MET A 96 11.22 20.37 -24.94
C MET A 96 10.15 20.66 -23.87
N THR A 97 8.92 20.28 -24.15
CA THR A 97 7.84 20.32 -23.19
C THR A 97 7.54 18.90 -22.75
N PHE A 98 7.57 18.67 -21.45
CA PHE A 98 7.17 17.41 -20.83
C PHE A 98 5.73 17.53 -20.41
N ALA A 99 4.96 16.45 -20.59
CA ALA A 99 3.60 16.32 -20.08
C ALA A 99 3.51 15.09 -19.19
N VAL A 100 2.90 15.25 -18.02
CA VAL A 100 2.53 14.14 -17.16
C VAL A 100 1.10 13.76 -17.50
N GLU A 101 0.91 12.52 -17.95
CA GLU A 101 -0.37 12.03 -18.43
C GLU A 101 -0.85 10.84 -17.61
N GLN A 102 -2.10 10.87 -17.19
CA GLN A 102 -2.78 9.76 -16.55
C GLN A 102 -3.66 9.03 -17.55
N GLN A 103 -3.41 7.73 -17.74
CA GLN A 103 -4.27 6.89 -18.58
C GLN A 103 -5.49 6.45 -17.77
N LEU A 104 -6.66 6.87 -18.19
CA LEU A 104 -7.92 6.47 -17.56
C LEU A 104 -8.39 5.10 -18.09
N PRO A 105 -9.17 4.34 -17.30
CA PRO A 105 -9.71 3.07 -17.77
C PRO A 105 -10.63 3.27 -18.99
N PRO A 106 -10.65 2.30 -19.92
CA PRO A 106 -11.51 2.39 -21.09
C PRO A 106 -12.99 2.42 -20.69
N ASN A 107 -13.78 3.29 -21.32
CA ASN A 107 -15.21 3.41 -21.05
C ASN A 107 -15.94 2.15 -21.55
N ARG A 108 -16.62 1.42 -20.64
CA ARG A 108 -17.33 0.16 -20.95
C ARG A 108 -18.41 0.27 -22.01
N LYS A 109 -18.90 1.48 -22.34
CA LYS A 109 -19.98 1.70 -23.31
C LYS A 109 -19.57 1.54 -24.79
N ASN A 110 -18.26 1.46 -25.10
CA ASN A 110 -17.73 1.41 -26.46
C ASN A 110 -17.06 0.06 -26.82
N GLN A 111 -17.42 -1.04 -26.15
CA GLN A 111 -16.83 -2.36 -26.37
C GLN A 111 -17.51 -3.11 -27.56
N HIS A 112 -17.65 -2.51 -28.71
CA HIS A 112 -17.92 -3.27 -29.95
C HIS A 112 -16.64 -3.31 -30.78
N GLY A 113 -15.87 -4.37 -30.64
CA GLY A 113 -15.03 -4.91 -31.71
C GLY A 113 -13.54 -4.59 -31.74
N ARG A 114 -12.88 -3.96 -30.71
CA ARG A 114 -11.40 -3.82 -30.71
C ARG A 114 -10.76 -4.20 -29.38
N ARG A 115 -9.97 -5.28 -29.39
CA ARG A 115 -9.32 -5.88 -28.19
C ARG A 115 -8.21 -5.03 -27.54
N HIS A 116 -7.89 -3.83 -28.01
CA HIS A 116 -6.80 -2.99 -27.49
C HIS A 116 -7.09 -1.48 -27.50
N ALA A 117 -8.32 -1.07 -27.18
CA ALA A 117 -8.56 0.37 -27.01
C ALA A 117 -7.92 0.86 -25.72
N ARG A 118 -6.84 1.67 -25.83
CA ARG A 118 -6.30 2.43 -24.71
C ARG A 118 -7.38 3.41 -24.25
N GLY A 119 -7.59 3.54 -22.92
CA GLY A 119 -8.52 4.51 -22.37
C GLY A 119 -8.10 5.96 -22.68
N PRO A 120 -8.99 6.93 -22.46
CA PRO A 120 -8.68 8.34 -22.66
C PRO A 120 -7.53 8.77 -21.73
N VAL A 121 -6.70 9.67 -22.23
CA VAL A 121 -5.54 10.22 -21.51
C VAL A 121 -5.94 11.58 -20.92
N LYS A 122 -5.68 11.79 -19.63
CA LYS A 122 -5.85 13.07 -18.95
C LYS A 122 -4.47 13.65 -18.65
N THR A 123 -4.16 14.82 -19.20
CA THR A 123 -2.95 15.56 -18.85
C THR A 123 -3.09 16.14 -17.45
N LEU A 124 -2.18 15.82 -16.55
CA LEU A 124 -2.15 16.28 -15.15
C LEU A 124 -1.34 17.57 -15.01
N GLY A 125 -0.26 17.69 -15.78
CA GLY A 125 0.58 18.88 -15.79
C GLY A 125 1.54 18.91 -16.97
N THR A 126 2.05 20.10 -17.31
CA THR A 126 3.06 20.30 -18.36
C THR A 126 4.14 21.26 -17.85
N GLY A 127 5.39 21.00 -18.22
CA GLY A 127 6.51 21.84 -17.81
C GLY A 127 7.70 21.74 -18.75
N LYS A 128 8.70 22.58 -18.53
CA LYS A 128 9.96 22.60 -19.29
C LYS A 128 11.08 21.87 -18.56
N SER A 129 10.89 21.55 -17.29
CA SER A 129 11.83 20.81 -16.45
C SER A 129 11.21 19.46 -16.06
N LEU A 130 11.83 18.38 -16.50
CA LEU A 130 11.41 17.01 -16.11
C LEU A 130 11.59 16.79 -14.60
N VAL A 131 12.66 17.33 -14.03
CA VAL A 131 12.98 17.16 -12.60
C VAL A 131 11.93 17.84 -11.70
N GLU A 132 11.46 19.03 -12.09
CA GLU A 132 10.40 19.73 -11.37
C GLU A 132 9.08 18.96 -11.43
N LEU A 133 8.68 18.51 -12.63
CA LEU A 133 7.49 17.68 -12.79
C LEU A 133 7.60 16.35 -12.06
N GLN A 134 8.76 15.70 -12.06
CA GLN A 134 8.97 14.47 -11.28
C GLN A 134 8.81 14.72 -9.79
N ARG A 135 9.29 15.86 -9.29
CA ARG A 135 9.15 16.22 -7.87
C ARG A 135 7.70 16.55 -7.51
N GLU A 136 7.02 17.31 -8.36
CA GLU A 136 5.64 17.72 -8.18
C GLU A 136 4.67 16.51 -8.19
N PHE A 137 4.87 15.58 -9.13
CA PHE A 137 4.01 14.41 -9.30
C PHE A 137 4.55 13.12 -8.69
N ALA A 138 5.63 13.19 -7.89
CA ALA A 138 6.30 12.00 -7.32
C ALA A 138 5.35 11.09 -6.54
N GLU A 139 4.48 11.66 -5.71
CA GLU A 139 3.53 10.88 -4.90
C GLU A 139 2.42 10.26 -5.75
N GLN A 140 1.92 10.97 -6.76
CA GLN A 140 0.93 10.43 -7.69
C GLN A 140 1.51 9.32 -8.58
N ALA A 141 2.76 9.48 -9.02
CA ALA A 141 3.47 8.46 -9.78
C ALA A 141 3.71 7.19 -8.95
N LYS A 142 4.14 7.34 -7.68
CA LYS A 142 4.28 6.22 -6.74
C LYS A 142 2.94 5.50 -6.50
N ALA A 143 1.85 6.26 -6.27
CA ALA A 143 0.52 5.69 -6.07
C ALA A 143 0.03 4.92 -7.31
N SER A 144 0.25 5.46 -8.51
CA SER A 144 -0.09 4.81 -9.77
C SER A 144 0.75 3.56 -10.02
N ALA A 145 2.05 3.61 -9.74
CA ALA A 145 2.94 2.45 -9.84
C ALA A 145 2.53 1.33 -8.88
N ARG A 146 2.20 1.67 -7.62
CA ARG A 146 1.67 0.71 -6.64
C ARG A 146 0.40 0.03 -7.15
N HIS A 147 -0.56 0.82 -7.63
CA HIS A 147 -1.83 0.27 -8.15
C HIS A 147 -1.63 -0.62 -9.39
N MET A 148 -0.69 -0.28 -10.27
CA MET A 148 -0.35 -1.12 -11.44
C MET A 148 0.32 -2.42 -11.02
N VAL A 149 1.27 -2.39 -10.08
CA VAL A 149 1.95 -3.59 -9.55
C VAL A 149 0.94 -4.49 -8.83
N GLU A 150 0.06 -3.93 -7.99
CA GLU A 150 -1.03 -4.67 -7.34
C GLU A 150 -1.98 -5.32 -8.36
N LYS A 151 -2.35 -4.59 -9.41
CA LYS A 151 -3.21 -5.11 -10.47
C LYS A 151 -2.52 -6.20 -11.29
N GLN A 152 -1.25 -6.05 -11.62
CA GLN A 152 -0.46 -7.08 -12.29
C GLN A 152 -0.27 -8.31 -11.41
N ALA A 153 -0.01 -8.14 -10.11
CA ALA A 153 0.09 -9.23 -9.15
C ALA A 153 -1.23 -10.01 -9.02
N ARG A 154 -2.39 -9.32 -9.02
CA ARG A 154 -3.71 -9.96 -9.00
C ARG A 154 -4.06 -10.70 -10.30
N ASN A 155 -3.57 -10.24 -11.44
CA ASN A 155 -3.90 -10.80 -12.76
C ASN A 155 -2.93 -11.88 -13.23
N ALA A 156 -1.76 -11.99 -12.62
CA ALA A 156 -0.79 -13.02 -12.94
C ALA A 156 -1.08 -14.25 -12.08
N GLY A 157 -1.79 -15.22 -12.66
CA GLY A 157 -2.01 -16.56 -12.09
C GLY A 157 -0.73 -17.40 -11.97
N ASP A 158 0.42 -16.77 -11.80
CA ASP A 158 1.72 -17.36 -11.70
C ASP A 158 2.16 -17.37 -10.23
N GLN A 159 1.93 -18.49 -9.56
CA GLN A 159 2.25 -18.69 -8.14
C GLN A 159 3.77 -18.63 -7.84
N GLY A 160 4.61 -18.59 -8.85
CA GLY A 160 6.06 -18.75 -8.73
C GLY A 160 6.90 -17.51 -8.43
N LYS A 161 6.30 -16.33 -8.07
CA LYS A 161 7.10 -15.10 -7.85
C LYS A 161 6.44 -14.10 -6.88
N ILE A 162 5.85 -14.59 -5.82
CA ILE A 162 5.07 -13.75 -4.89
C ILE A 162 5.98 -12.83 -4.09
N VAL A 163 7.10 -13.33 -3.59
CA VAL A 163 8.06 -12.55 -2.81
C VAL A 163 8.81 -11.56 -3.70
N GLU A 164 9.16 -11.94 -4.92
CA GLU A 164 9.76 -11.02 -5.90
C GLU A 164 8.82 -9.85 -6.19
N LYS A 165 7.53 -10.13 -6.42
CA LYS A 165 6.49 -9.11 -6.60
C LYS A 165 6.32 -8.22 -5.34
N ALA A 166 6.33 -8.83 -4.15
CA ALA A 166 6.26 -8.11 -2.88
C ALA A 166 7.51 -7.24 -2.63
N ASN A 167 8.70 -7.69 -3.05
CA ASN A 167 9.93 -6.90 -2.99
C ASN A 167 9.91 -5.72 -3.97
N LEU A 168 9.27 -5.86 -5.13
CA LEU A 168 9.04 -4.75 -6.06
C LEU A 168 8.13 -3.67 -5.45
N LEU A 169 7.12 -4.08 -4.66
CA LEU A 169 6.28 -3.14 -3.90
C LEU A 169 7.12 -2.33 -2.90
N ASN A 170 8.02 -2.98 -2.17
CA ASN A 170 8.94 -2.27 -1.26
C ASN A 170 9.85 -1.27 -1.99
N LYS A 171 10.44 -1.66 -3.14
CA LYS A 171 11.23 -0.76 -3.98
C LYS A 171 10.41 0.42 -4.51
N ALA A 172 9.11 0.23 -4.76
CA ALA A 172 8.17 1.28 -5.14
C ALA A 172 7.71 2.14 -3.94
N GLY A 173 8.26 1.93 -2.73
CA GLY A 173 7.93 2.67 -1.51
C GLY A 173 6.57 2.27 -0.90
N ALA A 174 6.11 1.04 -1.13
CA ALA A 174 4.98 0.48 -0.42
C ALA A 174 5.35 0.18 1.04
N THR A 175 4.35 0.16 1.91
CA THR A 175 4.55 -0.12 3.35
C THR A 175 4.86 -1.60 3.58
N THR A 176 5.53 -1.91 4.69
CA THR A 176 5.78 -3.30 5.15
C THR A 176 4.48 -4.07 5.28
N GLU A 177 3.39 -3.41 5.70
CA GLU A 177 2.05 -4.00 5.81
C GLU A 177 1.49 -4.41 4.43
N ALA A 178 1.67 -3.59 3.40
CA ALA A 178 1.24 -3.92 2.04
C ALA A 178 2.01 -5.15 1.50
N ARG A 179 3.30 -5.26 1.81
CA ARG A 179 4.11 -6.43 1.51
C ARG A 179 3.59 -7.67 2.23
N ALA A 180 3.41 -7.59 3.55
CA ALA A 180 2.88 -8.69 4.35
C ALA A 180 1.50 -9.16 3.85
N THR A 181 0.61 -8.22 3.53
CA THR A 181 -0.73 -8.53 2.99
C THR A 181 -0.65 -9.31 1.68
N MET A 182 0.27 -8.96 0.80
CA MET A 182 0.47 -9.66 -0.46
C MET A 182 1.00 -11.09 -0.23
N LEU A 183 1.94 -11.26 0.72
CA LEU A 183 2.50 -12.56 1.05
C LEU A 183 1.46 -13.48 1.73
N TRP A 184 0.65 -12.95 2.65
CA TRP A 184 -0.47 -13.71 3.23
C TRP A 184 -1.49 -14.11 2.17
N GLN A 185 -1.79 -13.24 1.21
CA GLN A 185 -2.71 -13.59 0.13
C GLN A 185 -2.13 -14.70 -0.76
N GLY A 186 -0.84 -14.65 -1.06
CA GLY A 186 -0.16 -15.70 -1.82
C GLY A 186 -0.12 -17.05 -1.08
N ALA A 187 0.15 -17.03 0.23
CA ALA A 187 0.07 -18.22 1.06
C ALA A 187 -1.37 -18.77 1.11
N LEU A 188 -2.37 -17.89 1.25
CA LEU A 188 -3.78 -18.26 1.22
C LEU A 188 -4.17 -18.91 -0.11
N ASP A 189 -3.71 -18.39 -1.25
CA ASP A 189 -4.03 -18.97 -2.56
C ASP A 189 -3.53 -20.43 -2.70
N THR A 190 -2.44 -20.76 -1.99
CA THR A 190 -1.90 -22.14 -1.95
C THR A 190 -2.61 -23.04 -0.95
N LEU A 191 -3.02 -22.49 0.21
CA LEU A 191 -3.66 -23.24 1.31
C LEU A 191 -5.18 -23.31 1.19
N ARG A 192 -5.77 -22.53 0.32
CA ARG A 192 -7.23 -22.27 0.23
C ARG A 192 -8.07 -23.54 0.25
N LEU A 193 -8.99 -23.62 1.20
CA LEU A 193 -10.02 -24.65 1.28
C LEU A 193 -11.30 -24.17 0.56
N PRO A 194 -12.08 -25.09 -0.05
CA PRO A 194 -13.39 -24.76 -0.54
C PRO A 194 -14.28 -24.23 0.61
N GLY A 195 -14.97 -23.09 0.39
CA GLY A 195 -15.82 -22.49 1.42
C GLY A 195 -16.90 -23.44 1.95
N GLU A 196 -17.44 -24.31 1.09
CA GLU A 196 -18.40 -25.34 1.44
C GLU A 196 -17.83 -26.36 2.43
N ARG A 197 -16.54 -26.72 2.32
CA ARG A 197 -15.87 -27.62 3.26
C ARG A 197 -15.83 -27.01 4.66
N ILE A 198 -15.62 -25.71 4.76
CA ILE A 198 -15.58 -24.98 6.03
C ILE A 198 -16.99 -24.86 6.60
N SER A 199 -17.93 -24.36 5.81
CA SER A 199 -19.31 -24.10 6.27
C SER A 199 -20.11 -25.36 6.55
N SER A 200 -19.81 -26.50 5.92
CA SER A 200 -20.52 -27.77 6.17
C SER A 200 -20.34 -28.33 7.59
N ARG A 201 -19.31 -27.89 8.31
CA ARG A 201 -19.07 -28.27 9.70
C ARG A 201 -19.82 -27.41 10.71
N TRP A 202 -20.41 -26.30 10.29
CA TRP A 202 -21.19 -25.44 11.18
C TRP A 202 -22.57 -26.02 11.37
N LEU A 203 -22.93 -26.37 12.60
CA LEU A 203 -24.17 -27.02 12.89
C LEU A 203 -25.01 -26.21 13.90
N GLY A 204 -26.32 -26.25 13.74
CA GLY A 204 -27.26 -25.70 14.72
C GLY A 204 -27.05 -24.22 15.04
N THR A 205 -26.78 -23.91 16.30
CA THR A 205 -26.59 -22.53 16.79
C THR A 205 -25.32 -21.85 16.26
N GLU A 206 -24.26 -22.60 15.97
CA GLU A 206 -23.03 -22.07 15.43
C GLU A 206 -23.23 -21.51 14.02
N ALA A 207 -23.95 -22.25 13.18
CA ALA A 207 -24.30 -21.79 11.83
C ALA A 207 -25.12 -20.48 11.87
N LEU A 208 -26.06 -20.38 12.82
CA LEU A 208 -26.87 -19.17 13.03
C LEU A 208 -26.01 -17.99 13.49
N MET A 209 -25.08 -18.22 14.43
CA MET A 209 -24.16 -17.17 14.88
C MET A 209 -23.28 -16.65 13.73
N LEU A 210 -22.67 -17.54 12.98
CA LEU A 210 -21.83 -17.17 11.84
C LEU A 210 -22.64 -16.49 10.72
N ALA A 211 -23.90 -16.89 10.52
CA ALA A 211 -24.80 -16.21 9.59
C ALA A 211 -25.20 -14.79 10.03
N SER A 212 -25.11 -14.48 11.34
CA SER A 212 -25.34 -13.13 11.88
C SER A 212 -24.12 -12.21 11.80
N ALA A 213 -22.95 -12.72 11.38
CA ALA A 213 -21.75 -11.95 11.24
C ALA A 213 -21.93 -10.82 10.19
N PRO A 214 -21.27 -9.66 10.37
CA PRO A 214 -21.46 -8.51 9.49
C PRO A 214 -20.74 -8.68 8.14
N TYR A 215 -21.07 -9.75 7.41
CA TYR A 215 -20.55 -10.07 6.08
C TYR A 215 -21.68 -10.16 5.07
N LYS A 216 -21.43 -9.79 3.83
CA LYS A 216 -22.43 -9.82 2.75
C LYS A 216 -22.76 -11.22 2.30
N SER A 217 -21.87 -12.18 2.52
CA SER A 217 -22.05 -13.57 2.09
C SER A 217 -21.20 -14.53 2.93
N THR A 218 -21.62 -15.80 2.99
CA THR A 218 -20.83 -16.88 3.59
C THR A 218 -19.46 -17.02 2.93
N LYS A 219 -19.37 -16.72 1.64
CA LYS A 219 -18.10 -16.75 0.92
C LYS A 219 -17.11 -15.71 1.47
N GLU A 220 -17.54 -14.46 1.65
CA GLU A 220 -16.69 -13.42 2.26
C GLU A 220 -16.26 -13.80 3.68
N LEU A 221 -17.17 -14.34 4.47
CA LEU A 221 -16.89 -14.83 5.82
C LEU A 221 -15.82 -15.94 5.80
N THR A 222 -15.98 -16.97 4.96
CA THR A 222 -15.03 -18.08 4.89
C THR A 222 -13.68 -17.65 4.34
N GLU A 223 -13.61 -16.69 3.42
CA GLU A 223 -12.35 -16.12 2.93
C GLU A 223 -11.62 -15.35 4.05
N ASP A 224 -12.36 -14.61 4.86
CA ASP A 224 -11.78 -13.82 5.96
C ASP A 224 -11.31 -14.71 7.12
N LEU A 225 -12.04 -15.76 7.44
CA LEU A 225 -11.62 -16.80 8.40
C LEU A 225 -10.31 -17.47 7.97
N GLN A 226 -10.20 -17.83 6.69
CA GLN A 226 -9.00 -18.43 6.13
C GLN A 226 -7.81 -17.48 6.16
N LEU A 227 -8.04 -16.20 5.83
CA LEU A 227 -7.00 -15.16 5.90
C LEU A 227 -6.50 -14.97 7.34
N ALA A 228 -7.40 -14.93 8.32
CA ALA A 228 -7.02 -14.83 9.72
C ALA A 228 -6.23 -16.05 10.21
N ALA A 229 -6.57 -17.25 9.75
CA ALA A 229 -5.80 -18.47 10.02
C ALA A 229 -4.38 -18.40 9.44
N VAL A 230 -4.23 -17.94 8.19
CA VAL A 230 -2.91 -17.73 7.57
C VAL A 230 -2.10 -16.72 8.37
N LYS A 231 -2.69 -15.59 8.76
CA LYS A 231 -2.01 -14.58 9.59
C LYS A 231 -1.57 -15.12 10.94
N ARG A 232 -2.39 -15.99 11.57
CA ARG A 232 -2.06 -16.64 12.85
C ARG A 232 -0.90 -17.61 12.72
N LEU A 233 -0.81 -18.35 11.60
CA LEU A 233 0.23 -19.35 11.35
C LEU A 233 1.53 -18.73 10.83
N LEU A 234 1.45 -17.63 10.09
CA LEU A 234 2.58 -16.94 9.47
C LEU A 234 2.68 -15.47 9.95
N PRO A 235 2.89 -15.23 11.26
CA PRO A 235 2.89 -13.87 11.79
C PRO A 235 4.04 -12.99 11.26
N ASN A 236 5.17 -13.60 10.90
CA ASN A 236 6.40 -12.91 10.45
C ASN A 236 6.64 -13.10 8.95
N VAL A 237 5.59 -13.19 8.14
CA VAL A 237 5.69 -13.44 6.71
C VAL A 237 6.52 -12.37 5.97
N ASP A 238 6.51 -11.14 6.47
CA ASP A 238 7.28 -10.00 5.97
C ASP A 238 8.80 -10.17 6.09
N GLN A 239 9.27 -11.10 6.93
CA GLN A 239 10.70 -11.38 7.12
C GLN A 239 11.22 -12.47 6.17
N LEU A 240 10.35 -13.13 5.42
CA LEU A 240 10.75 -14.19 4.49
C LEU A 240 11.56 -13.60 3.31
N PRO A 241 12.75 -14.16 3.00
CA PRO A 241 13.67 -13.58 2.03
C PRO A 241 13.22 -13.78 0.58
N ASP A 242 12.63 -14.93 0.25
CA ASP A 242 12.34 -15.36 -1.11
C ASP A 242 11.11 -16.29 -1.19
N ASP A 243 10.74 -16.64 -2.41
CA ASP A 243 9.59 -17.50 -2.69
C ASP A 243 9.78 -18.95 -2.22
N GLU A 244 11.01 -19.44 -2.13
CA GLU A 244 11.32 -20.76 -1.61
C GLU A 244 11.07 -20.81 -0.10
N ALA A 245 11.49 -19.78 0.63
CA ALA A 245 11.21 -19.65 2.06
C ALA A 245 9.71 -19.56 2.35
N LEU A 246 8.95 -18.82 1.51
CA LEU A 246 7.50 -18.76 1.61
C LEU A 246 6.86 -20.13 1.32
N ALA A 247 7.29 -20.81 0.27
CA ALA A 247 6.77 -22.13 -0.08
C ALA A 247 7.04 -23.17 1.05
N ASN A 248 8.23 -23.13 1.64
CA ASN A 248 8.58 -24.01 2.78
C ASN A 248 7.72 -23.67 4.00
N ALA A 249 7.55 -22.38 4.35
CA ALA A 249 6.70 -21.96 5.45
C ALA A 249 5.23 -22.38 5.24
N VAL A 250 4.72 -22.32 4.01
CA VAL A 250 3.37 -22.77 3.65
C VAL A 250 3.25 -24.31 3.79
N LEU A 251 4.28 -25.06 3.39
CA LEU A 251 4.29 -26.52 3.56
C LEU A 251 4.29 -26.91 5.04
N ASP A 252 5.07 -26.24 5.88
CA ASP A 252 5.18 -26.52 7.31
C ASP A 252 3.84 -26.32 8.04
N VAL A 253 3.03 -25.34 7.63
CA VAL A 253 1.74 -25.05 8.27
C VAL A 253 0.55 -25.79 7.66
N ARG A 254 0.76 -26.50 6.54
CA ARG A 254 -0.33 -27.09 5.77
C ARG A 254 -1.16 -28.09 6.56
N GLU A 255 -0.52 -28.92 7.40
CA GLU A 255 -1.20 -29.93 8.20
C GLU A 255 -2.12 -29.33 9.28
N VAL A 256 -1.69 -28.23 9.88
CA VAL A 256 -2.42 -27.56 10.97
C VAL A 256 -3.37 -26.45 10.49
N TYR A 257 -3.32 -26.11 9.20
CA TYR A 257 -4.04 -24.98 8.64
C TYR A 257 -5.56 -25.12 8.79
N GLU A 258 -6.13 -26.28 8.41
CA GLU A 258 -7.57 -26.52 8.50
C GLU A 258 -8.07 -26.42 9.95
N ASP A 259 -7.35 -27.01 10.88
CA ASP A 259 -7.70 -26.94 12.32
C ASP A 259 -7.61 -25.50 12.84
N THR A 260 -6.65 -24.73 12.35
CA THR A 260 -6.52 -23.31 12.69
C THR A 260 -7.71 -22.49 12.14
N VAL A 261 -8.22 -22.79 10.95
CA VAL A 261 -9.42 -22.15 10.39
C VAL A 261 -10.63 -22.40 11.31
N TYR A 262 -10.79 -23.62 11.80
CA TYR A 262 -11.87 -23.93 12.76
C TYR A 262 -11.67 -23.30 14.13
N ALA A 263 -10.43 -23.21 14.60
CA ALA A 263 -10.11 -22.49 15.84
C ALA A 263 -10.47 -21.00 15.73
N VAL A 264 -10.15 -20.36 14.61
CA VAL A 264 -10.56 -18.96 14.34
C VAL A 264 -12.08 -18.85 14.26
N ALA A 265 -12.77 -19.79 13.61
CA ALA A 265 -14.23 -19.79 13.54
C ALA A 265 -14.86 -19.92 14.94
N HIS A 266 -14.29 -20.73 15.82
CA HIS A 266 -14.73 -20.87 17.21
C HIS A 266 -14.57 -19.57 18.00
N ASP A 267 -13.40 -18.89 17.86
CA ASP A 267 -13.19 -17.57 18.47
C ASP A 267 -14.25 -16.57 17.98
N VAL A 268 -14.54 -16.56 16.67
CA VAL A 268 -15.54 -15.67 16.06
C VAL A 268 -16.96 -15.98 16.56
N ILE A 269 -17.31 -17.25 16.74
CA ILE A 269 -18.61 -17.65 17.32
C ILE A 269 -18.75 -17.09 18.75
N ALA A 270 -17.71 -17.19 19.57
CA ALA A 270 -17.71 -16.64 20.91
C ALA A 270 -17.87 -15.11 20.90
N ILE A 271 -17.17 -14.42 19.99
CA ILE A 271 -17.31 -12.98 19.78
C ILE A 271 -18.73 -12.59 19.39
N LEU A 272 -19.30 -13.25 18.37
CA LEU A 272 -20.64 -12.95 17.87
C LEU A 272 -21.73 -13.23 18.92
N LYS A 273 -21.58 -14.29 19.70
CA LYS A 273 -22.47 -14.58 20.83
C LYS A 273 -22.41 -13.42 21.83
N ARG A 274 -21.23 -13.00 22.24
CA ARG A 274 -21.08 -11.91 23.20
C ARG A 274 -21.57 -10.58 22.63
N TYR A 275 -21.29 -10.33 21.35
CA TYR A 275 -21.79 -9.15 20.64
C TYR A 275 -23.31 -9.09 20.67
N ALA A 276 -24.01 -10.19 20.38
CA ALA A 276 -25.49 -10.25 20.42
C ALA A 276 -26.05 -10.00 21.84
N GLU A 277 -25.35 -10.45 22.90
CA GLU A 277 -25.71 -10.15 24.29
C GLU A 277 -25.59 -8.66 24.61
N VAL A 278 -24.48 -8.02 24.17
CA VAL A 278 -24.26 -6.58 24.37
C VAL A 278 -25.26 -5.78 23.56
N ASP A 279 -25.44 -6.08 22.27
CA ASP A 279 -26.38 -5.38 21.39
C ASP A 279 -27.78 -5.41 21.93
N LYS A 280 -28.25 -6.58 22.40
CA LYS A 280 -29.54 -6.73 23.07
C LYS A 280 -29.63 -5.87 24.34
N ALA A 281 -28.56 -5.80 25.13
CA ALA A 281 -28.54 -5.04 26.39
C ALA A 281 -28.57 -3.52 26.14
N VAL A 282 -27.95 -3.03 25.06
CA VAL A 282 -27.91 -1.60 24.74
C VAL A 282 -29.09 -1.14 23.87
N SER A 283 -29.77 -2.07 23.18
CA SER A 283 -30.94 -1.77 22.32
C SER A 283 -32.28 -1.75 23.06
N GLY A 284 -32.29 -2.13 24.33
CA GLY A 284 -33.49 -2.14 25.18
C GLY A 284 -34.02 -0.75 25.55
N LYS A 285 -35.11 -0.70 26.31
CA LYS A 285 -35.63 0.57 26.87
C LYS A 285 -34.56 1.21 27.75
N ALA A 286 -34.14 2.40 27.37
CA ALA A 286 -33.09 3.12 28.05
C ALA A 286 -33.65 4.00 29.15
N ASP A 287 -33.11 3.90 30.36
CA ASP A 287 -33.31 4.90 31.38
C ASP A 287 -32.52 6.15 30.98
N LEU A 288 -33.16 7.32 31.02
CA LEU A 288 -32.54 8.61 30.67
C LEU A 288 -31.14 8.80 31.28
N PRO A 289 -30.90 8.45 32.56
CA PRO A 289 -29.59 8.57 33.17
C PRO A 289 -28.49 7.74 32.55
N LEU A 290 -28.79 6.69 31.79
CA LEU A 290 -27.84 5.74 31.20
C LEU A 290 -27.59 6.00 29.69
N LEU A 291 -28.25 6.99 29.09
CA LEU A 291 -28.15 7.23 27.64
C LEU A 291 -26.72 7.43 27.15
N SER A 292 -25.90 8.19 27.89
CA SER A 292 -24.50 8.41 27.54
C SER A 292 -23.67 7.14 27.58
N VAL A 293 -23.92 6.28 28.59
CA VAL A 293 -23.23 4.99 28.72
C VAL A 293 -23.63 4.05 27.58
N LEU A 294 -24.94 3.96 27.29
CA LEU A 294 -25.44 3.14 26.19
C LEU A 294 -24.91 3.57 24.83
N GLN A 295 -24.84 4.90 24.60
CA GLN A 295 -24.29 5.44 23.37
C GLN A 295 -22.79 5.11 23.24
N SER A 296 -22.00 5.34 24.31
CA SER A 296 -20.59 5.01 24.34
C SER A 296 -20.31 3.52 24.06
N ILE A 297 -21.13 2.62 24.65
CA ILE A 297 -20.99 1.18 24.40
C ILE A 297 -21.36 0.83 22.95
N ARG A 298 -22.43 1.41 22.38
CA ARG A 298 -22.78 1.18 20.97
C ARG A 298 -21.67 1.60 20.01
N GLU A 299 -21.08 2.75 20.25
CA GLU A 299 -19.94 3.23 19.47
C GLU A 299 -18.75 2.29 19.61
N HIS A 300 -18.47 1.81 20.82
CA HIS A 300 -17.34 0.92 21.09
C HIS A 300 -17.53 -0.44 20.38
N ILE A 301 -18.66 -1.12 20.54
CA ILE A 301 -18.88 -2.43 19.89
C ILE A 301 -18.84 -2.34 18.36
N ALA A 302 -19.25 -1.21 17.78
CA ALA A 302 -19.14 -0.97 16.34
C ALA A 302 -17.69 -0.87 15.86
N THR A 303 -16.72 -0.52 16.73
CA THR A 303 -15.30 -0.54 16.40
C THR A 303 -14.66 -1.92 16.50
N LEU A 304 -15.29 -2.85 17.23
CA LEU A 304 -14.79 -4.21 17.43
C LEU A 304 -15.38 -5.20 16.42
N VAL A 305 -16.68 -5.09 16.09
CA VAL A 305 -17.38 -6.00 15.19
C VAL A 305 -17.95 -5.22 14.00
N PHE A 306 -17.24 -5.21 12.92
CA PHE A 306 -17.54 -4.48 11.68
C PHE A 306 -17.30 -5.37 10.44
N PRO A 307 -17.77 -5.03 9.24
CA PRO A 307 -17.49 -5.81 8.02
C PRO A 307 -15.99 -6.00 7.76
N GLY A 308 -15.54 -7.26 7.74
CA GLY A 308 -14.14 -7.61 7.56
C GLY A 308 -13.29 -7.57 8.84
N PHE A 309 -13.90 -7.54 10.03
CA PHE A 309 -13.15 -7.43 11.30
C PHE A 309 -12.22 -8.63 11.54
N ILE A 310 -12.60 -9.83 11.09
CA ILE A 310 -11.83 -11.07 11.32
C ILE A 310 -10.44 -10.97 10.69
N GLY A 311 -10.37 -10.61 9.41
CA GLY A 311 -9.11 -10.51 8.68
C GLY A 311 -8.34 -9.20 8.97
N LYS A 312 -9.01 -8.15 9.46
CA LYS A 312 -8.38 -6.86 9.80
C LYS A 312 -7.86 -6.80 11.24
N THR A 313 -8.38 -7.63 12.13
CA THR A 313 -7.87 -7.69 13.50
C THR A 313 -6.58 -8.51 13.57
N PRO A 314 -5.56 -8.05 14.30
CA PRO A 314 -4.36 -8.84 14.56
C PRO A 314 -4.71 -10.22 15.16
N PRO A 315 -4.00 -11.29 14.77
CA PRO A 315 -4.28 -12.64 15.26
C PRO A 315 -4.29 -12.77 16.78
N ASP A 316 -3.41 -12.03 17.47
CA ASP A 316 -3.29 -12.05 18.93
C ASP A 316 -4.45 -11.29 19.62
N ALA A 317 -5.00 -10.29 18.95
CA ALA A 317 -6.08 -9.47 19.48
C ALA A 317 -7.46 -10.09 19.26
N LEU A 318 -7.65 -10.88 18.19
CA LEU A 318 -8.93 -11.43 17.80
C LEU A 318 -9.62 -12.22 18.92
N PRO A 319 -8.97 -13.17 19.61
CA PRO A 319 -9.60 -13.89 20.73
C PRO A 319 -9.99 -12.99 21.91
N SER A 320 -9.30 -11.85 22.06
CA SER A 320 -9.56 -10.91 23.16
C SER A 320 -10.80 -10.05 22.97
N ILE A 321 -11.35 -9.97 21.75
CA ILE A 321 -12.56 -9.17 21.45
C ILE A 321 -13.74 -9.66 22.30
N GLU A 322 -13.91 -10.96 22.51
CA GLU A 322 -14.96 -11.50 23.38
C GLU A 322 -14.87 -10.91 24.79
N ARG A 323 -13.67 -10.82 25.36
CA ARG A 323 -13.42 -10.25 26.67
C ARG A 323 -13.68 -8.74 26.71
N TYR A 324 -13.38 -8.01 25.64
CA TYR A 324 -13.68 -6.57 25.54
C TYR A 324 -15.18 -6.32 25.48
N LEU A 325 -15.91 -7.09 24.72
CA LEU A 325 -17.39 -7.06 24.69
C LEU A 325 -17.99 -7.45 26.04
N HIS A 326 -17.40 -8.42 26.75
CA HIS A 326 -17.82 -8.77 28.10
C HIS A 326 -17.61 -7.61 29.10
N ALA A 327 -16.50 -6.86 28.94
CA ALA A 327 -16.26 -5.68 29.76
C ALA A 327 -17.35 -4.61 29.57
N ASP A 328 -17.92 -4.45 28.37
CA ASP A 328 -19.03 -3.54 28.13
C ASP A 328 -20.31 -3.96 28.88
N LEU A 329 -20.61 -5.26 28.97
CA LEU A 329 -21.72 -5.74 29.79
C LEU A 329 -21.53 -5.43 31.27
N LEU A 330 -20.31 -5.66 31.78
CA LEU A 330 -19.96 -5.36 33.16
C LEU A 330 -20.00 -3.86 33.45
N ARG A 331 -19.52 -3.03 32.51
CA ARG A 331 -19.65 -1.57 32.57
C ARG A 331 -21.09 -1.15 32.69
N LEU A 332 -21.97 -1.65 31.84
CA LEU A 332 -23.41 -1.34 31.86
C LEU A 332 -24.06 -1.76 33.18
N ALA A 333 -23.74 -2.95 33.69
CA ALA A 333 -24.25 -3.44 34.97
C ALA A 333 -23.79 -2.55 36.14
N LYS A 334 -22.50 -2.15 36.16
CA LYS A 334 -21.94 -1.27 37.20
C LYS A 334 -22.46 0.15 37.12
N ALA A 335 -22.67 0.71 35.90
CA ALA A 335 -23.24 2.02 35.70
C ALA A 335 -24.69 2.17 36.19
N LYS A 336 -25.48 1.09 36.14
CA LYS A 336 -26.82 1.05 36.73
C LYS A 336 -26.78 1.28 38.24
N ASN A 337 -25.75 0.81 38.93
CA ASN A 337 -25.61 0.91 40.39
C ASN A 337 -24.90 2.20 40.82
N ASP A 338 -23.87 2.63 40.08
CA ASP A 338 -23.08 3.81 40.42
C ASP A 338 -22.67 4.58 39.12
N LYS A 339 -23.54 5.48 38.68
CA LYS A 339 -23.34 6.31 37.52
C LYS A 339 -22.17 7.29 37.70
N ASN A 340 -21.98 7.85 38.90
CA ASN A 340 -20.94 8.84 39.14
C ASN A 340 -19.55 8.24 39.00
N ARG A 341 -19.42 6.97 39.35
CA ARG A 341 -18.20 6.20 39.14
C ARG A 341 -17.91 6.00 37.65
N ASP A 342 -18.95 5.62 36.87
CA ASP A 342 -18.78 5.47 35.41
C ASP A 342 -18.35 6.79 34.76
N VAL A 343 -18.93 7.92 35.11
CA VAL A 343 -18.56 9.24 34.58
C VAL A 343 -17.09 9.55 34.81
N ARG A 344 -16.55 9.24 36.00
CA ARG A 344 -15.13 9.47 36.30
C ARG A 344 -14.22 8.58 35.43
N TRP A 345 -14.57 7.31 35.30
CA TRP A 345 -13.80 6.39 34.46
C TRP A 345 -13.93 6.68 32.97
N ALA A 346 -15.11 7.11 32.53
CA ALA A 346 -15.32 7.57 31.15
C ALA A 346 -14.42 8.76 30.79
N TRP A 347 -14.20 9.68 31.72
CA TRP A 347 -13.30 10.80 31.53
C TRP A 347 -11.84 10.34 31.32
N GLU A 348 -11.34 9.42 32.15
CA GLU A 348 -10.00 8.84 31.96
C GLU A 348 -9.89 8.03 30.66
N ALA A 349 -10.94 7.32 30.29
CA ALA A 349 -11.04 6.57 29.05
C ALA A 349 -11.02 7.48 27.81
N ASP A 350 -11.73 8.60 27.86
CA ASP A 350 -11.75 9.60 26.78
C ASP A 350 -10.38 10.26 26.60
N GLU A 351 -9.67 10.55 27.69
CA GLU A 351 -8.30 11.08 27.60
C GLU A 351 -7.38 10.08 26.89
N ALA A 352 -7.44 8.79 27.28
CA ALA A 352 -6.65 7.74 26.64
C ALA A 352 -7.04 7.57 25.14
N LYS A 353 -8.33 7.63 24.84
CA LYS A 353 -8.84 7.54 23.46
C LYS A 353 -8.33 8.69 22.61
N GLN A 354 -8.40 9.93 23.09
CA GLN A 354 -7.88 11.11 22.39
C GLN A 354 -6.39 10.96 22.07
N LEU A 355 -5.59 10.40 22.98
CA LEU A 355 -4.17 10.14 22.74
C LEU A 355 -3.97 9.12 21.62
N ALA A 356 -4.74 8.04 21.59
CA ALA A 356 -4.67 7.02 20.53
C ALA A 356 -5.13 7.60 19.18
N ASP A 357 -6.25 8.33 19.16
CA ASP A 357 -6.80 8.97 17.94
C ASP A 357 -5.84 10.01 17.37
N ASN A 358 -5.21 10.83 18.21
CA ASN A 358 -4.21 11.81 17.80
C ASN A 358 -2.95 11.13 17.20
N THR A 359 -2.52 10.02 17.79
CA THR A 359 -1.38 9.26 17.26
C THR A 359 -1.71 8.64 15.91
N MET A 360 -2.90 8.08 15.76
CA MET A 360 -3.39 7.56 14.47
C MET A 360 -3.49 8.67 13.42
N ALA A 361 -4.07 9.82 13.76
CA ALA A 361 -4.16 10.96 12.86
C ALA A 361 -2.78 11.49 12.44
N LYS A 362 -1.80 11.49 13.36
CA LYS A 362 -0.41 11.86 13.06
C LYS A 362 0.23 10.84 12.10
N ALA A 363 0.02 9.54 12.34
CA ALA A 363 0.53 8.50 11.47
C ALA A 363 -0.05 8.60 10.05
N GLN A 364 -1.34 8.85 9.92
CA GLN A 364 -2.02 9.00 8.62
C GLN A 364 -1.57 10.23 7.81
N ARG A 365 -1.12 11.30 8.48
CA ARG A 365 -0.59 12.51 7.83
C ARG A 365 0.88 12.38 7.43
N GLU A 366 1.61 11.46 8.04
CA GLU A 366 3.02 11.24 7.72
C GLU A 366 3.15 10.61 6.33
N PRO A 367 4.01 11.12 5.44
CA PRO A 367 4.28 10.51 4.14
C PRO A 367 4.78 9.07 4.29
N ALA A 368 4.43 8.21 3.31
CA ALA A 368 4.87 6.81 3.30
C ALA A 368 6.40 6.69 3.40
N GLY A 369 6.86 5.97 4.42
CA GLY A 369 8.29 5.77 4.72
C GLY A 369 8.48 5.15 6.11
N PRO A 370 9.74 4.93 6.54
CA PRO A 370 10.03 4.26 7.82
C PRO A 370 9.38 4.92 9.03
N ARG A 371 9.27 6.24 9.02
CA ARG A 371 8.63 7.00 10.10
C ARG A 371 7.11 6.78 10.13
N HIS A 372 6.46 6.76 8.96
CA HIS A 372 5.05 6.40 8.82
C HIS A 372 4.78 5.01 9.40
N GLU A 373 5.61 4.01 9.01
CA GLU A 373 5.46 2.64 9.50
C GLU A 373 5.63 2.55 11.02
N THR A 374 6.61 3.27 11.57
CA THR A 374 6.81 3.33 13.03
C THR A 374 5.59 3.91 13.73
N LEU A 375 5.06 5.03 13.22
CA LEU A 375 3.88 5.68 13.79
C LEU A 375 2.61 4.82 13.64
N MET A 376 2.44 4.11 12.53
CA MET A 376 1.31 3.19 12.32
C MET A 376 1.36 2.02 13.32
N LYS A 377 2.52 1.38 13.50
CA LYS A 377 2.71 0.33 14.50
C LYS A 377 2.47 0.84 15.93
N GLN A 378 2.91 2.07 16.22
CA GLN A 378 2.65 2.71 17.51
C GLN A 378 1.15 2.95 17.72
N ALA A 379 0.46 3.50 16.72
CA ALA A 379 -0.98 3.76 16.78
C ALA A 379 -1.79 2.46 16.94
N GLU A 380 -1.41 1.39 16.24
CA GLU A 380 -2.04 0.07 16.39
C GLU A 380 -1.81 -0.51 17.79
N THR A 381 -0.58 -0.43 18.31
CA THR A 381 -0.28 -0.85 19.68
C THR A 381 -1.13 -0.08 20.69
N LEU A 382 -1.26 1.23 20.52
CA LEU A 382 -2.07 2.07 21.40
C LEU A 382 -3.56 1.72 21.36
N ARG A 383 -4.08 1.36 20.17
CA ARG A 383 -5.46 0.91 20.03
C ARG A 383 -5.75 -0.29 20.94
N TRP A 384 -4.89 -1.31 20.91
CA TRP A 384 -5.09 -2.51 21.73
C TRP A 384 -4.77 -2.26 23.22
N MET A 385 -3.84 -1.37 23.52
CA MET A 385 -3.62 -0.90 24.90
C MET A 385 -4.87 -0.17 25.44
N LEU A 386 -5.59 0.56 24.62
CA LEU A 386 -6.84 1.23 25.01
C LEU A 386 -7.93 0.22 25.38
N GLU A 387 -8.07 -0.87 24.63
CA GLU A 387 -9.00 -1.95 24.93
C GLU A 387 -8.68 -2.59 26.31
N GLU A 388 -7.43 -2.89 26.56
CA GLU A 388 -6.98 -3.41 27.86
C GLU A 388 -7.21 -2.38 28.99
N PHE A 389 -7.08 -1.10 28.68
CA PHE A 389 -7.35 -0.05 29.65
C PHE A 389 -8.82 0.02 30.00
N TYR A 390 -9.72 -0.14 29.05
CA TYR A 390 -11.16 -0.25 29.29
C TYR A 390 -11.49 -1.44 30.20
N VAL A 391 -10.90 -2.60 29.96
CA VAL A 391 -11.03 -3.76 30.87
C VAL A 391 -10.56 -3.41 32.28
N SER A 392 -9.42 -2.73 32.41
CA SER A 392 -8.86 -2.37 33.73
C SER A 392 -9.72 -1.36 34.49
N LEU A 393 -10.47 -0.49 33.80
CA LEU A 393 -11.37 0.47 34.42
C LEU A 393 -12.69 -0.18 34.86
N TRP A 394 -13.35 -0.88 33.94
CA TRP A 394 -14.72 -1.32 34.15
C TRP A 394 -14.87 -2.80 34.52
N ALA A 395 -13.91 -3.63 34.18
CA ALA A 395 -14.00 -5.08 34.25
C ALA A 395 -12.75 -5.74 34.85
N GLN A 396 -12.26 -5.21 35.96
CA GLN A 396 -11.03 -5.68 36.62
C GLN A 396 -11.03 -7.19 36.91
N GLU A 397 -12.21 -7.76 37.15
CA GLU A 397 -12.43 -9.19 37.37
C GLU A 397 -12.04 -10.07 36.17
N LEU A 398 -12.02 -9.53 34.95
CA LEU A 398 -11.61 -10.25 33.73
C LEU A 398 -10.06 -10.31 33.60
N GLY A 399 -9.36 -9.46 34.31
CA GLY A 399 -7.90 -9.35 34.24
C GLY A 399 -7.40 -8.77 32.90
N THR A 400 -6.16 -8.32 32.90
CA THR A 400 -5.43 -7.85 31.71
C THR A 400 -4.12 -8.62 31.58
N PRO A 401 -3.65 -8.99 30.38
CA PRO A 401 -2.40 -9.74 30.18
C PRO A 401 -1.17 -9.04 30.77
N LYS A 402 -1.19 -7.70 30.76
CA LYS A 402 -0.15 -6.84 31.34
C LYS A 402 -0.81 -5.72 32.14
N PRO A 403 -0.20 -5.26 33.23
CA PRO A 403 -0.71 -4.10 33.92
C PRO A 403 -0.80 -2.90 32.99
N ILE A 404 -1.93 -2.21 33.00
CA ILE A 404 -2.21 -1.06 32.13
C ILE A 404 -2.65 0.14 32.95
N SER A 405 -2.34 1.35 32.51
CA SER A 405 -2.76 2.60 33.11
C SER A 405 -2.62 3.73 32.09
N LEU A 406 -3.31 4.86 32.33
CA LEU A 406 -3.19 6.05 31.50
C LEU A 406 -1.72 6.53 31.39
N GLN A 407 -0.94 6.44 32.47
CA GLN A 407 0.49 6.79 32.45
C GLN A 407 1.31 5.89 31.51
N ARG A 408 1.00 4.59 31.45
CA ARG A 408 1.65 3.67 30.52
C ARG A 408 1.28 3.94 29.07
N ILE A 409 0.03 4.31 28.81
CA ILE A 409 -0.42 4.76 27.49
C ILE A 409 0.36 6.03 27.08
N LYS A 410 0.44 7.04 27.96
CA LYS A 410 1.24 8.25 27.73
C LYS A 410 2.72 7.95 27.45
N LYS A 411 3.31 7.02 28.18
CA LYS A 411 4.70 6.59 27.98
C LYS A 411 4.92 5.86 26.65
N ALA A 412 3.91 5.16 26.13
CA ALA A 412 4.02 4.47 24.85
C ALA A 412 3.99 5.43 23.64
N ILE A 413 3.60 6.70 23.86
CA ILE A 413 3.58 7.76 22.84
C ILE A 413 4.86 8.58 22.85
N ALA A 414 5.54 8.67 24.00
CA ALA A 414 6.78 9.43 24.18
C ALA A 414 7.95 8.74 23.51
#